data_aab68cad96ea38f308e695e4efa6e196
#
_entry.id   aab68cad96ea38f308e695e4efa6e196
#
_cell.length_a   1.000
_cell.length_b   1.000
_cell.length_c   1.000
_cell.angle_alpha   90.00
_cell.angle_beta   90.00
_cell.angle_gamma   90.00
#
_symmetry.space_group_name_H-M   'P 1'
#
loop_
_entity.id
_entity.type
_entity.pdbx_description
1 polymer ?
#
loop_
_entity_poly.entity_id
_entity_poly.type
_entity_poly.pdbx_seq_one_letter_code
_entity_poly.pdbx_strand_id
1 'polypeptide(L)'
;MNDPLGDMLTRIRNAQQRRRPKVSSPASKLRERVLDVLQAEGYIRGYARIDHKNGPAEFEIELKYANGQPAIREIKRISKPGRRVYTAVRELTTVANGLGVAILSTPKGVMSDTRAREENVGGEILCNVF
;
A
#
# COMPACT_ATOMS: atom_id res chain seq x y z
N MET A 1 5.00 -10.12 -16.68
CA MET A 1 6.00 -9.30 -15.97
C MET A 1 5.73 -9.38 -14.47
N ASN A 2 6.78 -9.52 -13.67
CA ASN A 2 6.64 -9.71 -12.23
C ASN A 2 6.40 -8.36 -11.52
N ASP A 3 5.35 -8.28 -10.71
CA ASP A 3 5.03 -7.09 -9.90
C ASP A 3 4.71 -7.53 -8.46
N PRO A 4 5.75 -7.69 -7.62
CA PRO A 4 5.54 -8.15 -6.25
C PRO A 4 4.63 -7.25 -5.41
N LEU A 5 4.75 -5.92 -5.56
CA LEU A 5 3.86 -5.00 -4.85
C LEU A 5 2.42 -5.15 -5.34
N GLY A 6 2.22 -5.19 -6.64
CA GLY A 6 0.89 -5.39 -7.23
C GLY A 6 0.26 -6.69 -6.77
N ASP A 7 1.05 -7.76 -6.65
CA ASP A 7 0.58 -9.04 -6.12
C ASP A 7 0.08 -8.90 -4.68
N MET A 8 0.81 -8.19 -3.81
CA MET A 8 0.38 -7.95 -2.44
C MET A 8 -0.94 -7.19 -2.39
N LEU A 9 -1.09 -6.14 -3.19
CA LEU A 9 -2.32 -5.35 -3.24
C LEU A 9 -3.50 -6.20 -3.72
N THR A 10 -3.28 -7.07 -4.70
CA THR A 10 -4.29 -7.99 -5.20
C THR A 10 -4.71 -9.00 -4.12
N ARG A 11 -3.75 -9.53 -3.36
CA ARG A 11 -4.04 -10.44 -2.25
C ARG A 11 -4.92 -9.76 -1.18
N ILE A 12 -4.60 -8.51 -0.84
CA ILE A 12 -5.39 -7.73 0.11
C ILE A 12 -6.82 -7.56 -0.43
N ARG A 13 -6.94 -7.13 -1.69
CA ARG A 13 -8.24 -6.93 -2.33
C ARG A 13 -9.09 -8.19 -2.32
N ASN A 14 -8.53 -9.31 -2.75
CA ASN A 14 -9.23 -10.58 -2.81
C ASN A 14 -9.65 -11.09 -1.42
N ALA A 15 -8.77 -10.95 -0.42
CA ALA A 15 -9.07 -11.36 0.94
C ALA A 15 -10.22 -10.54 1.53
N GLN A 16 -10.27 -9.24 1.24
CA GLN A 16 -11.38 -8.39 1.69
C GLN A 16 -12.71 -8.76 1.05
N GLN A 17 -12.70 -9.11 -0.23
CA GLN A 17 -13.91 -9.57 -0.91
C GLN A 17 -14.47 -10.83 -0.27
N ARG A 18 -13.61 -11.68 0.27
CA ARG A 18 -13.99 -12.92 0.96
C ARG A 18 -14.17 -12.74 2.46
N ARG A 19 -14.07 -11.50 2.95
CA ARG A 19 -14.23 -11.17 4.38
C ARG A 19 -13.25 -11.91 5.29
N ARG A 20 -12.04 -12.13 4.81
CA ARG A 20 -11.01 -12.78 5.61
C ARG A 20 -10.40 -11.80 6.60
N PRO A 21 -10.08 -12.24 7.84
CA PRO A 21 -9.46 -11.34 8.82
C PRO A 21 -7.98 -11.07 8.52
N LYS A 22 -7.31 -11.99 7.85
CA LYS A 22 -5.87 -11.92 7.58
C LYS A 22 -5.55 -12.40 6.18
N VAL A 23 -4.41 -11.95 5.66
CA VAL A 23 -3.86 -12.42 4.40
C VAL A 23 -2.34 -12.40 4.49
N SER A 24 -1.68 -13.33 3.82
CA SER A 24 -0.22 -13.38 3.79
C SER A 24 0.32 -12.90 2.45
N SER A 25 1.54 -12.36 2.49
CA SER A 25 2.27 -11.92 1.31
C SER A 25 3.76 -12.11 1.56
N PRO A 26 4.55 -12.46 0.53
CA PRO A 26 6.00 -12.52 0.68
C PRO A 26 6.56 -11.20 1.20
N ALA A 27 7.56 -11.25 2.06
CA ALA A 27 8.16 -10.07 2.68
C ALA A 27 9.16 -9.40 1.76
N SER A 28 9.19 -8.07 1.79
CA SER A 28 10.23 -7.24 1.20
C SER A 28 10.20 -5.86 1.84
N LYS A 29 11.30 -5.12 1.71
CA LYS A 29 11.36 -3.76 2.28
C LYS A 29 10.32 -2.83 1.68
N LEU A 30 10.12 -2.87 0.37
CA LEU A 30 9.14 -2.00 -0.28
C LEU A 30 7.73 -2.32 0.20
N ARG A 31 7.37 -3.60 0.25
CA ARG A 31 6.05 -4.01 0.74
C ARG A 31 5.85 -3.62 2.20
N GLU A 32 6.88 -3.76 3.04
CA GLU A 32 6.82 -3.34 4.43
C GLU A 32 6.51 -1.85 4.55
N ARG A 33 7.21 -1.03 3.80
CA ARG A 33 7.01 0.42 3.85
C ARG A 33 5.62 0.84 3.37
N VAL A 34 5.09 0.15 2.37
CA VAL A 34 3.71 0.38 1.93
C VAL A 34 2.72 -0.04 3.02
N LEU A 35 2.95 -1.17 3.69
CA LEU A 35 2.11 -1.62 4.80
C LEU A 35 2.16 -0.63 5.97
N ASP A 36 3.33 -0.05 6.25
CA ASP A 36 3.45 0.96 7.30
C ASP A 36 2.57 2.18 7.01
N VAL A 37 2.52 2.64 5.76
CA VAL A 37 1.65 3.75 5.37
C VAL A 37 0.18 3.36 5.48
N LEU A 38 -0.18 2.17 5.00
CA LEU A 38 -1.56 1.68 5.10
C LEU A 38 -2.03 1.60 6.56
N GLN A 39 -1.17 1.14 7.45
CA GLN A 39 -1.47 1.07 8.88
C GLN A 39 -1.60 2.47 9.49
N ALA A 40 -0.66 3.36 9.20
CA ALA A 40 -0.66 4.72 9.73
C ALA A 40 -1.92 5.49 9.30
N GLU A 41 -2.40 5.23 8.07
CA GLU A 41 -3.59 5.87 7.54
C GLU A 41 -4.89 5.16 7.93
N GLY A 42 -4.79 4.08 8.70
CA GLY A 42 -5.96 3.38 9.23
C GLY A 42 -6.65 2.43 8.27
N TYR A 43 -5.98 2.02 7.20
CA TYR A 43 -6.55 1.10 6.21
C TYR A 43 -6.41 -0.37 6.57
N ILE A 44 -5.40 -0.72 7.37
CA ILE A 44 -5.21 -2.06 7.89
C ILE A 44 -5.00 -1.97 9.41
N ARG A 45 -5.22 -3.07 10.12
CA ARG A 45 -4.99 -3.11 11.57
C ARG A 45 -3.51 -3.18 11.90
N GLY A 46 -2.75 -3.90 11.08
CA GLY A 46 -1.33 -4.07 11.27
C GLY A 46 -0.82 -5.25 10.47
N TYR A 47 0.43 -5.60 10.70
CA TYR A 47 1.03 -6.78 10.09
C TYR A 47 2.16 -7.30 10.97
N ALA A 48 2.50 -8.57 10.78
CA ALA A 48 3.63 -9.20 11.46
C ALA A 48 4.50 -9.91 10.44
N ARG A 49 5.81 -9.87 10.68
CA ARG A 49 6.76 -10.64 9.88
C ARG A 49 6.87 -12.04 10.44
N ILE A 50 6.73 -13.03 9.58
CA ILE A 50 6.88 -14.44 9.93
C ILE A 50 8.07 -14.99 9.20
N ASP A 51 9.09 -15.41 9.95
CA ASP A 51 10.28 -16.03 9.40
C ASP A 51 10.11 -17.55 9.40
N HIS A 52 10.42 -18.15 8.26
CA HIS A 52 10.35 -19.60 8.11
C HIS A 52 11.75 -20.19 8.14
N LYS A 53 11.89 -21.33 8.81
CA LYS A 53 13.18 -22.01 8.96
C LYS A 53 13.83 -22.36 7.62
N ASN A 54 13.03 -22.79 6.65
CA ASN A 54 13.51 -23.26 5.35
C ASN A 54 12.83 -22.54 4.19
N GLY A 55 12.59 -21.24 4.32
CA GLY A 55 11.95 -20.51 3.25
C GLY A 55 12.00 -19.02 3.46
N PRO A 56 11.54 -18.24 2.46
CA PRO A 56 11.52 -16.79 2.57
C PRO A 56 10.51 -16.32 3.61
N ALA A 57 10.78 -15.17 4.21
CA ALA A 57 9.86 -14.56 5.17
C ALA A 57 8.58 -14.08 4.50
N GLU A 58 7.52 -14.03 5.28
CA GLU A 58 6.22 -13.54 4.85
C GLU A 58 5.70 -12.46 5.81
N PHE A 59 4.80 -11.62 5.32
CA PHE A 59 3.99 -10.75 6.16
C PHE A 59 2.61 -11.39 6.34
N GLU A 60 2.15 -11.42 7.59
CA GLU A 60 0.75 -11.72 7.90
C GLU A 60 0.07 -10.38 8.13
N ILE A 61 -0.85 -10.01 7.25
CA ILE A 61 -1.49 -8.71 7.24
C ILE A 61 -2.88 -8.84 7.88
N GLU A 62 -3.13 -8.06 8.91
CA GLU A 62 -4.45 -8.03 9.57
C GLU A 62 -5.32 -6.97 8.90
N LEU A 63 -6.40 -7.41 8.29
CA LEU A 63 -7.33 -6.55 7.59
C LEU A 63 -8.29 -5.87 8.55
N LYS A 64 -8.84 -4.74 8.12
CA LYS A 64 -9.71 -3.92 8.96
C LYS A 64 -11.10 -3.80 8.34
N TYR A 65 -12.11 -4.00 9.18
CA TYR A 65 -13.52 -3.87 8.78
C TYR A 65 -14.23 -2.98 9.81
N ALA A 66 -15.21 -2.24 9.32
CA ALA A 66 -16.05 -1.42 10.18
C ALA A 66 -17.50 -1.59 9.71
N ASN A 67 -18.39 -1.99 10.62
CA ASN A 67 -19.80 -2.24 10.30
C ASN A 67 -19.97 -3.23 9.15
N GLY A 68 -19.14 -4.26 9.09
CA GLY A 68 -19.16 -5.28 8.05
C GLY A 68 -18.56 -4.84 6.72
N GLN A 69 -18.01 -3.64 6.62
CA GLN A 69 -17.41 -3.12 5.39
C GLN A 69 -15.88 -3.04 5.52
N PRO A 70 -15.14 -3.40 4.44
CA PRO A 70 -13.69 -3.24 4.44
C PRO A 70 -13.30 -1.77 4.61
N ALA A 71 -12.24 -1.52 5.36
CA ALA A 71 -11.68 -0.18 5.51
C ALA A 71 -11.12 0.34 4.17
N ILE A 72 -10.57 -0.55 3.35
CA ILE A 72 -10.14 -0.21 1.99
C ILE A 72 -11.30 -0.45 1.04
N ARG A 73 -11.83 0.61 0.44
CA ARG A 73 -12.88 0.50 -0.58
C ARG A 73 -12.29 0.22 -1.95
N GLU A 74 -11.14 0.84 -2.23
CA GLU A 74 -10.45 0.67 -3.49
C GLU A 74 -8.95 0.76 -3.25
N ILE A 75 -8.18 -0.15 -3.84
CA ILE A 75 -6.73 -0.09 -3.83
C ILE A 75 -6.26 -0.41 -5.24
N LYS A 76 -5.50 0.53 -5.82
CA LYS A 76 -5.13 0.48 -7.22
C LYS A 76 -3.65 0.72 -7.40
N ARG A 77 -2.99 -0.23 -8.06
CA ARG A 77 -1.60 -0.11 -8.46
C ARG A 77 -1.50 0.94 -9.58
N ILE A 78 -0.65 1.95 -9.41
CA ILE A 78 -0.48 3.02 -10.40
C ILE A 78 0.81 2.78 -11.21
N SER A 79 1.98 2.91 -10.58
CA SER A 79 3.25 2.65 -11.24
C SER A 79 3.50 1.15 -11.29
N LYS A 80 3.87 0.64 -12.45
CA LYS A 80 4.09 -0.80 -12.69
C LYS A 80 5.45 -1.02 -13.33
N PRO A 81 6.03 -2.22 -13.24
CA PRO A 81 7.33 -2.50 -13.87
C PRO A 81 7.38 -2.15 -15.37
N GLY A 82 6.29 -2.35 -16.09
CA GLY A 82 6.23 -2.02 -17.52
C GLY A 82 5.82 -0.60 -17.82
N ARG A 83 5.39 0.17 -16.82
CA ARG A 83 4.92 1.53 -17.00
C ARG A 83 5.06 2.31 -15.70
N ARG A 84 6.23 2.90 -15.50
CA ARG A 84 6.49 3.71 -14.32
C ARG A 84 5.79 5.06 -14.39
N VAL A 85 5.26 5.53 -13.26
CA VAL A 85 4.54 6.80 -13.16
C VAL A 85 5.19 7.63 -12.06
N TYR A 86 5.69 8.81 -12.44
CA TYR A 86 6.35 9.75 -11.53
C TYR A 86 5.59 11.07 -11.51
N THR A 87 5.71 11.79 -10.42
CA THR A 87 5.09 13.11 -10.29
C THR A 87 5.99 14.07 -9.54
N ALA A 88 5.97 15.34 -9.95
CA ALA A 88 6.54 16.41 -9.15
C ALA A 88 5.55 16.75 -8.03
N VAL A 89 6.06 17.28 -6.91
CA VAL A 89 5.21 17.59 -5.75
C VAL A 89 4.07 18.54 -6.09
N ARG A 90 4.33 19.56 -6.92
CA ARG A 90 3.32 20.56 -7.30
C ARG A 90 2.25 20.01 -8.23
N GLU A 91 2.47 18.85 -8.83
CA GLU A 91 1.54 18.20 -9.75
C GLU A 91 0.75 17.07 -9.09
N LEU A 92 1.00 16.82 -7.80
CA LEU A 92 0.27 15.81 -7.06
C LEU A 92 -1.21 16.16 -6.97
N THR A 93 -2.05 15.22 -7.40
CA THR A 93 -3.50 15.33 -7.28
C THR A 93 -3.98 14.54 -6.07
N THR A 94 -5.15 14.94 -5.54
CA THR A 94 -5.74 14.21 -4.42
C THR A 94 -6.46 12.95 -4.92
N VAL A 95 -6.58 11.95 -4.04
CA VAL A 95 -7.32 10.72 -4.30
C VAL A 95 -8.71 10.86 -3.66
N ALA A 96 -9.76 10.59 -4.45
CA ALA A 96 -11.14 10.66 -3.97
C ALA A 96 -11.43 11.99 -3.25
N ASN A 97 -11.04 13.11 -3.86
CA ASN A 97 -11.23 14.47 -3.31
C ASN A 97 -10.62 14.64 -1.92
N GLY A 98 -9.49 13.99 -1.68
CA GLY A 98 -8.79 14.08 -0.40
C GLY A 98 -9.23 13.06 0.65
N LEU A 99 -10.21 12.22 0.34
CA LEU A 99 -10.67 11.17 1.25
C LEU A 99 -9.76 9.93 1.22
N GLY A 100 -9.00 9.76 0.14
CA GLY A 100 -8.03 8.69 0.00
C GLY A 100 -6.61 9.19 0.05
N VAL A 101 -5.65 8.28 -0.16
CA VAL A 101 -4.22 8.61 -0.20
C VAL A 101 -3.55 7.99 -1.42
N ALA A 102 -2.56 8.69 -1.96
CA ALA A 102 -1.58 8.10 -2.85
C ALA A 102 -0.35 7.73 -2.01
N ILE A 103 0.23 6.57 -2.27
CA ILE A 103 1.46 6.15 -1.60
C ILE A 103 2.60 6.30 -2.61
N LEU A 104 3.59 7.10 -2.24
CA LEU A 104 4.71 7.44 -3.12
C LEU A 104 6.02 6.90 -2.60
N SER A 105 6.89 6.53 -3.53
CA SER A 105 8.31 6.29 -3.23
C SER A 105 9.08 7.56 -3.58
N THR A 106 9.66 8.20 -2.57
CA THR A 106 10.36 9.48 -2.72
C THR A 106 11.82 9.35 -2.29
N PRO A 107 12.68 10.34 -2.60
CA PRO A 107 14.05 10.33 -2.08
C PRO A 107 14.15 10.31 -0.55
N LYS A 108 13.06 10.71 0.14
CA LYS A 108 13.00 10.71 1.61
C LYS A 108 12.26 9.49 2.18
N GLY A 109 11.90 8.53 1.34
CA GLY A 109 11.25 7.30 1.73
C GLY A 109 9.87 7.11 1.12
N VAL A 110 9.22 6.01 1.50
CA VAL A 110 7.85 5.72 1.08
C VAL A 110 6.89 6.45 2.02
N MET A 111 5.95 7.20 1.47
CA MET A 111 5.07 8.05 2.27
C MET A 111 3.76 8.33 1.54
N SER A 112 2.79 8.86 2.28
CA SER A 112 1.53 9.34 1.70
C SER A 112 1.75 10.63 0.92
N ASP A 113 0.81 10.96 0.03
CA ASP A 113 0.83 12.20 -0.73
C ASP A 113 0.77 13.44 0.19
N THR A 114 0.01 13.37 1.27
CA THR A 114 -0.06 14.45 2.25
C THR A 114 1.31 14.74 2.85
N ARG A 115 2.00 13.69 3.26
CA ARG A 115 3.34 13.83 3.82
C ARG A 115 4.36 14.30 2.76
N ALA A 116 4.23 13.81 1.53
CA ALA A 116 5.10 14.26 0.43
C ALA A 116 4.96 15.76 0.19
N ARG A 117 3.75 16.30 0.27
CA ARG A 117 3.53 17.74 0.17
C ARG A 117 4.17 18.50 1.33
N GLU A 118 4.04 18.00 2.55
CA GLU A 118 4.68 18.61 3.73
C GLU A 118 6.20 18.60 3.61
N GLU A 119 6.76 17.51 3.11
CA GLU A 119 8.21 17.35 2.90
C GLU A 119 8.71 18.01 1.63
N ASN A 120 7.79 18.52 0.80
CA ASN A 120 8.09 19.16 -0.48
C ASN A 120 8.88 18.25 -1.43
N VAL A 121 8.45 16.99 -1.55
CA VAL A 121 9.09 15.99 -2.43
C VAL A 121 8.07 15.34 -3.34
N GLY A 122 8.48 15.09 -4.60
CA GLY A 122 7.75 14.24 -5.51
C GLY A 122 8.39 12.86 -5.56
N GLY A 123 7.87 12.00 -6.41
CA GLY A 123 8.40 10.65 -6.56
C GLY A 123 7.54 9.76 -7.44
N GLU A 124 7.74 8.47 -7.28
CA GLU A 124 6.98 7.44 -7.98
C GLU A 124 5.67 7.17 -7.27
N ILE A 125 4.56 7.25 -7.98
CA ILE A 125 3.23 6.94 -7.41
C ILE A 125 3.06 5.43 -7.44
N LEU A 126 3.18 4.78 -6.29
CA LEU A 126 3.09 3.32 -6.19
C LEU A 126 1.65 2.85 -6.32
N CYS A 127 0.75 3.43 -5.58
CA CYS A 127 -0.65 3.04 -5.57
C CYS A 127 -1.54 4.15 -5.01
N ASN A 128 -2.83 4.05 -5.32
CA ASN A 128 -3.88 4.87 -4.71
C ASN A 128 -4.76 4.00 -3.84
N VAL A 129 -5.15 4.51 -2.70
CA VAL A 129 -6.00 3.82 -1.73
C VAL A 129 -7.13 4.73 -1.30
N PHE A 130 -8.30 4.13 -1.25
CA PHE A 130 -9.49 4.87 -0.85
C PHE A 130 -10.41 3.99 -0.02
#